data_3347006a518ad68dcd1c2fab852106c0
#
_entry.id   3347006a518ad68dcd1c2fab852106c0
#
_cell.length_a   1.000
_cell.length_b   1.000
_cell.length_c   1.000
_cell.angle_alpha   90.00
_cell.angle_beta   90.00
_cell.angle_gamma   90.00
#
_symmetry.space_group_name_H-M   'P 1'
#
loop_
_entity.id
_entity.type
_entity.pdbx_description
1 polymer ?
#
loop_
_entity_poly.entity_id
_entity_poly.type
_entity_poly.pdbx_seq_one_letter_code
_entity_poly.pdbx_strand_id
1 'polypeptide(L)'
;MQNRDPLAFLSYVRDDDAHDLGRISDLRTRLEGEVRIQTGRPFPIFQDRNDIVWGERWRERIKEAIDSISFLIPIITPSYFRSHMCREEFEAFLLRERSLGLPRLILPIYYVSADEIDDAVKHPDDMAAVLRERNWSDWRELRFPPLDRPIIREQIATLAKTIKETMVELRAELDAADQSKLQPAQAVPSPAPPAEVAAPQLVIVANPIAIPVARVEKASASALKRAQKQPYYVYTTKFDEVISPRQLMSSDESLRLHQALLKTIRTQTLRFKDAIENGTAQIADVANEQDISISILIDNSGSMRGKKIGDTAAWTSIASSIMSSAGVSNEILGFTTKAWKGGQSREMWLSDKKPELPGRLNDLRHIVYKSFDETFQEADINFSVMIREGLLKENIDGEALLWAYSRLQRRHAERKILVVLSDGAPVDDSTLFVNTDAFLHDHLKSSAVWIRSLGEVELYGVGIGHNVDIYYGQSSPTLDDEQIGPDLLNLLSLILRRDTPAVRAFQRSVVRPIKPPASHPSRPAKRRRRTKASPNDTIPE
;
A
#
# COMPACT_ATOMS: atom_id res chain seq x y z
N MET A 1 -4.62 24.55 15.16
CA MET A 1 -3.85 24.21 13.94
C MET A 1 -2.43 23.86 14.35
N GLN A 2 -2.03 22.61 14.22
CA GLN A 2 -0.63 22.20 14.47
C GLN A 2 0.23 22.70 13.32
N ASN A 3 1.22 23.53 13.65
CA ASN A 3 2.20 24.09 12.71
C ASN A 3 3.13 22.95 12.26
N ARG A 4 2.77 22.20 11.21
CA ARG A 4 3.64 21.16 10.64
C ARG A 4 4.63 21.82 9.69
N ASP A 5 5.91 21.49 9.85
CA ASP A 5 6.96 22.00 8.96
C ASP A 5 6.77 21.45 7.54
N PRO A 6 7.03 22.28 6.50
CA PRO A 6 6.95 21.84 5.11
C PRO A 6 8.00 20.77 4.83
N LEU A 7 7.71 19.87 3.91
CA LEU A 7 8.59 18.77 3.52
C LEU A 7 8.60 18.59 2.00
N ALA A 8 9.61 17.90 1.49
CA ALA A 8 9.68 17.52 0.08
C ALA A 8 9.99 16.04 -0.10
N PHE A 9 9.62 15.53 -1.26
CA PHE A 9 9.92 14.18 -1.69
C PHE A 9 10.76 14.22 -2.97
N LEU A 10 11.96 13.62 -2.93
CA LEU A 10 12.83 13.47 -4.09
C LEU A 10 12.49 12.18 -4.81
N SER A 11 11.97 12.28 -6.03
CA SER A 11 11.59 11.15 -6.87
C SER A 11 12.65 10.93 -7.95
N TYR A 12 13.24 9.73 -8.01
CA TYR A 12 14.33 9.40 -8.95
C TYR A 12 14.46 7.88 -9.12
N VAL A 13 15.25 7.46 -10.12
CA VAL A 13 15.58 6.04 -10.34
C VAL A 13 16.88 5.69 -9.62
N ARG A 14 16.85 4.68 -8.75
CA ARG A 14 18.01 4.27 -7.92
C ARG A 14 19.24 3.90 -8.73
N ASP A 15 19.03 3.19 -9.82
CA ASP A 15 20.13 2.76 -10.69
C ASP A 15 20.85 3.97 -11.29
N ASP A 16 20.14 5.08 -11.55
CA ASP A 16 20.74 6.33 -12.03
C ASP A 16 21.61 6.98 -10.96
N ASP A 17 21.17 6.99 -9.69
CA ASP A 17 21.97 7.50 -8.58
C ASP A 17 23.18 6.62 -8.29
N ALA A 18 23.00 5.30 -8.29
CA ALA A 18 24.10 4.34 -8.12
C ALA A 18 25.15 4.46 -9.23
N HIS A 19 24.71 4.63 -10.48
CA HIS A 19 25.60 4.83 -11.62
C HIS A 19 26.37 6.16 -11.52
N ASP A 20 25.74 7.23 -11.01
CA ASP A 20 26.33 8.56 -10.81
C ASP A 20 27.00 8.71 -9.42
N LEU A 21 27.41 7.59 -8.83
CA LEU A 21 28.17 7.50 -7.57
C LEU A 21 27.48 8.18 -6.36
N GLY A 22 26.16 8.12 -6.29
CA GLY A 22 25.37 8.70 -5.20
C GLY A 22 25.17 10.21 -5.32
N ARG A 23 25.39 10.79 -6.47
CA ARG A 23 25.36 12.23 -6.68
C ARG A 23 23.98 12.84 -6.50
N ILE A 24 22.91 12.14 -6.85
CA ILE A 24 21.54 12.60 -6.63
C ILE A 24 21.26 12.67 -5.12
N SER A 25 21.71 11.68 -4.37
CA SER A 25 21.63 11.66 -2.90
C SER A 25 22.43 12.80 -2.25
N ASP A 26 23.61 13.08 -2.77
CA ASP A 26 24.44 14.22 -2.31
C ASP A 26 23.78 15.58 -2.63
N LEU A 27 23.18 15.72 -3.81
CA LEU A 27 22.41 16.91 -4.20
C LEU A 27 21.25 17.14 -3.23
N ARG A 28 20.48 16.09 -2.90
CA ARG A 28 19.42 16.15 -1.89
C ARG A 28 19.93 16.71 -0.56
N THR A 29 21.01 16.15 -0.05
CA THR A 29 21.57 16.54 1.25
C THR A 29 21.99 18.01 1.28
N ARG A 30 22.58 18.50 0.19
CA ARG A 30 22.99 19.92 0.06
C ARG A 30 21.79 20.84 -0.11
N LEU A 31 20.79 20.46 -0.89
CA LEU A 31 19.57 21.23 -1.08
C LEU A 31 18.78 21.35 0.23
N GLU A 32 18.63 20.27 1.00
CA GLU A 32 18.02 20.27 2.32
C GLU A 32 18.72 21.24 3.28
N GLY A 33 20.05 21.20 3.31
CA GLY A 33 20.87 22.12 4.10
C GLY A 33 20.71 23.58 3.68
N GLU A 34 20.67 23.85 2.37
CA GLU A 34 20.54 25.20 1.83
C GLU A 34 19.14 25.80 2.07
N VAL A 35 18.07 25.02 1.90
CA VAL A 35 16.70 25.47 2.24
C VAL A 35 16.61 25.80 3.73
N ARG A 36 17.22 24.99 4.60
CA ARG A 36 17.28 25.28 6.03
C ARG A 36 18.00 26.60 6.34
N ILE A 37 19.11 26.87 5.66
CA ILE A 37 19.85 28.14 5.83
C ILE A 37 18.99 29.32 5.41
N GLN A 38 18.29 29.24 4.28
CA GLN A 38 17.49 30.34 3.73
C GLN A 38 16.16 30.57 4.46
N THR A 39 15.59 29.52 5.10
CA THR A 39 14.30 29.61 5.78
C THR A 39 14.42 29.73 7.29
N GLY A 40 15.56 29.34 7.88
CA GLY A 40 15.77 29.23 9.31
C GLY A 40 14.98 28.09 9.97
N ARG A 41 14.40 27.17 9.20
CA ARG A 41 13.56 26.06 9.65
C ARG A 41 14.01 24.73 9.05
N PRO A 42 13.80 23.60 9.72
CA PRO A 42 13.99 22.29 9.11
C PRO A 42 13.14 22.14 7.84
N PHE A 43 13.72 21.55 6.81
CA PHE A 43 13.02 21.22 5.56
C PHE A 43 13.48 19.83 5.12
N PRO A 44 12.92 18.77 5.69
CA PRO A 44 13.32 17.41 5.35
C PRO A 44 12.96 17.08 3.89
N ILE A 45 13.94 16.61 3.13
CA ILE A 45 13.75 16.06 1.78
C ILE A 45 13.89 14.55 1.87
N PHE A 46 12.76 13.87 1.81
CA PHE A 46 12.73 12.41 1.83
C PHE A 46 13.20 11.85 0.49
N GLN A 47 14.05 10.88 0.57
CA GLN A 47 14.58 10.12 -0.56
C GLN A 47 14.30 8.66 -0.27
N ASP A 48 13.67 7.96 -1.17
CA ASP A 48 13.42 6.53 -1.19
C ASP A 48 13.60 5.68 0.11
N ARG A 49 12.98 4.63 0.14
CA ARG A 49 12.71 3.42 0.94
C ARG A 49 13.57 3.08 2.17
N ASN A 50 14.80 3.52 2.32
CA ASN A 50 15.61 3.22 3.52
C ASN A 50 15.29 4.13 4.72
N ASP A 51 14.70 5.30 4.46
CA ASP A 51 14.23 6.21 5.50
C ASP A 51 12.73 6.02 5.80
N ILE A 52 12.04 5.23 4.97
CA ILE A 52 10.60 4.95 5.06
C ILE A 52 10.39 3.46 4.94
N VAL A 53 10.00 2.83 6.04
CA VAL A 53 9.56 1.42 6.06
C VAL A 53 8.37 1.29 5.10
N TRP A 54 8.51 0.37 4.13
CA TRP A 54 7.62 0.08 3.02
C TRP A 54 6.12 0.15 3.32
N GLY A 55 5.36 0.81 2.45
CA GLY A 55 3.91 0.70 2.25
C GLY A 55 3.06 1.66 3.05
N GLU A 56 3.13 1.65 4.38
CA GLU A 56 2.26 2.44 5.26
C GLU A 56 2.75 3.87 5.47
N ARG A 57 4.04 4.07 5.70
CA ARG A 57 4.57 5.41 6.03
C ARG A 57 4.64 6.36 4.84
N TRP A 58 4.78 5.84 3.62
CA TRP A 58 4.80 6.71 2.44
C TRP A 58 3.41 7.29 2.16
N ARG A 59 2.37 6.45 2.15
CA ARG A 59 0.98 6.91 1.98
C ARG A 59 0.44 7.65 3.21
N GLU A 60 0.80 7.23 4.42
CA GLU A 60 0.47 7.97 5.63
C GLU A 60 1.24 9.28 5.72
N ARG A 61 2.50 9.35 5.33
CA ARG A 61 3.25 10.60 5.27
C ARG A 61 2.85 11.50 4.10
N ILE A 62 2.46 10.97 2.96
CA ILE A 62 1.75 11.77 1.94
C ILE A 62 0.40 12.25 2.49
N LYS A 63 -0.33 11.43 3.23
CA LYS A 63 -1.59 11.81 3.88
C LYS A 63 -1.37 12.80 5.04
N GLU A 64 -0.33 12.61 5.83
CA GLU A 64 0.11 13.55 6.86
C GLU A 64 0.71 14.82 6.25
N ALA A 65 1.35 14.71 5.09
CA ALA A 65 1.82 15.82 4.28
C ALA A 65 0.68 16.53 3.52
N ILE A 66 -0.49 15.93 3.37
CA ILE A 66 -1.70 16.55 2.83
C ILE A 66 -2.18 17.70 3.74
N ASP A 67 -1.90 17.64 5.04
CA ASP A 67 -2.17 18.73 5.99
C ASP A 67 -1.01 19.75 6.09
N SER A 68 0.12 19.53 5.39
CA SER A 68 1.28 20.42 5.28
C SER A 68 1.64 20.68 3.81
N ILE A 69 2.31 21.81 3.53
CA ILE A 69 2.83 22.10 2.19
C ILE A 69 3.94 21.11 1.87
N SER A 70 3.72 20.21 0.90
CA SER A 70 4.71 19.21 0.47
C SER A 70 4.98 19.32 -1.02
N PHE A 71 6.25 19.13 -1.39
CA PHE A 71 6.74 19.26 -2.75
C PHE A 71 7.20 17.90 -3.29
N LEU A 72 7.04 17.70 -4.60
CA LEU A 72 7.72 16.65 -5.36
C LEU A 72 8.89 17.30 -6.12
N ILE A 73 10.08 16.71 -5.99
CA ILE A 73 11.26 17.09 -6.76
C ILE A 73 11.64 15.89 -7.65
N PRO A 74 11.09 15.79 -8.87
CA PRO A 74 11.44 14.70 -9.78
C PRO A 74 12.78 14.97 -10.46
N ILE A 75 13.67 13.98 -10.45
CA ILE A 75 14.94 13.98 -11.17
C ILE A 75 14.71 13.31 -12.53
N ILE A 76 14.59 14.14 -13.56
CA ILE A 76 14.19 13.69 -14.90
C ILE A 76 15.36 13.10 -15.65
N THR A 77 15.25 11.83 -16.00
CA THR A 77 16.15 11.03 -16.82
C THR A 77 15.32 10.16 -17.78
N PRO A 78 15.89 9.52 -18.82
CA PRO A 78 15.16 8.54 -19.63
C PRO A 78 14.60 7.36 -18.80
N SER A 79 15.31 6.95 -17.75
CA SER A 79 14.87 5.90 -16.82
C SER A 79 13.65 6.33 -16.00
N TYR A 80 13.52 7.62 -15.70
CA TYR A 80 12.40 8.19 -14.94
C TYR A 80 11.06 7.92 -15.65
N PHE A 81 11.01 8.12 -16.98
CA PHE A 81 9.81 7.85 -17.79
C PHE A 81 9.44 6.37 -17.87
N ARG A 82 10.39 5.47 -17.71
CA ARG A 82 10.20 4.03 -17.73
C ARG A 82 9.90 3.45 -16.36
N SER A 83 10.20 4.19 -15.30
CA SER A 83 9.95 3.77 -13.91
C SER A 83 8.47 3.93 -13.57
N HIS A 84 7.81 2.80 -13.30
CA HIS A 84 6.43 2.80 -12.83
C HIS A 84 6.25 3.56 -11.51
N MET A 85 7.21 3.42 -10.59
CA MET A 85 7.17 4.10 -9.30
C MET A 85 7.26 5.63 -9.45
N CYS A 86 8.19 6.13 -10.26
CA CYS A 86 8.33 7.55 -10.50
C CYS A 86 7.08 8.15 -11.16
N ARG A 87 6.41 7.38 -12.03
CA ARG A 87 5.12 7.79 -12.62
C ARG A 87 4.02 7.86 -11.57
N GLU A 88 3.91 6.87 -10.70
CA GLU A 88 2.91 6.88 -9.62
C GLU A 88 3.11 8.08 -8.68
N GLU A 89 4.36 8.35 -8.29
CA GLU A 89 4.70 9.50 -7.45
C GLU A 89 4.33 10.82 -8.13
N PHE A 90 4.71 10.97 -9.39
CA PHE A 90 4.40 12.18 -10.18
C PHE A 90 2.89 12.39 -10.32
N GLU A 91 2.14 11.35 -10.69
CA GLU A 91 0.68 11.41 -10.85
C GLU A 91 -0.03 11.73 -9.53
N ALA A 92 0.43 11.18 -8.40
CA ALA A 92 -0.13 11.47 -7.08
C ALA A 92 0.01 12.96 -6.72
N PHE A 93 1.17 13.56 -6.98
CA PHE A 93 1.36 14.99 -6.76
C PHE A 93 0.61 15.87 -7.76
N LEU A 94 0.47 15.43 -9.01
CA LEU A 94 -0.33 16.13 -10.01
C LEU A 94 -1.82 16.16 -9.63
N LEU A 95 -2.35 15.07 -9.11
CA LEU A 95 -3.70 15.00 -8.58
C LEU A 95 -3.89 15.93 -7.38
N ARG A 96 -2.90 15.98 -6.51
CA ARG A 96 -2.91 16.87 -5.35
C ARG A 96 -2.92 18.34 -5.75
N GLU A 97 -2.09 18.76 -6.70
CA GLU A 97 -2.13 20.12 -7.25
C GLU A 97 -3.53 20.48 -7.73
N ARG A 98 -4.18 19.56 -8.46
CA ARG A 98 -5.56 19.76 -8.94
C ARG A 98 -6.56 19.86 -7.80
N SER A 99 -6.45 19.00 -6.77
CA SER A 99 -7.37 18.98 -5.63
C SER A 99 -7.28 20.22 -4.75
N LEU A 100 -6.09 20.80 -4.64
CA LEU A 100 -5.83 22.01 -3.87
C LEU A 100 -6.01 23.30 -4.68
N GLY A 101 -6.09 23.20 -6.01
CA GLY A 101 -6.03 24.34 -6.90
C GLY A 101 -4.65 25.05 -6.92
N LEU A 102 -3.58 24.33 -6.52
CA LEU A 102 -2.24 24.86 -6.32
C LEU A 102 -1.26 24.25 -7.33
N PRO A 103 -1.01 24.87 -8.50
CA PRO A 103 -0.28 24.23 -9.61
C PRO A 103 1.25 24.25 -9.47
N ARG A 104 1.80 24.32 -8.25
CA ARG A 104 3.25 24.54 -8.03
C ARG A 104 3.89 23.61 -7.01
N LEU A 105 3.31 22.41 -6.81
CA LEU A 105 3.88 21.43 -5.87
C LEU A 105 4.95 20.52 -6.51
N ILE A 106 5.06 20.51 -7.83
CA ILE A 106 6.05 19.70 -8.58
C ILE A 106 7.14 20.62 -9.11
N LEU A 107 8.37 20.40 -8.65
CA LEU A 107 9.57 21.20 -8.96
C LEU A 107 10.60 20.34 -9.71
N PRO A 108 10.52 20.20 -11.05
CA PRO A 108 11.35 19.26 -11.79
C PRO A 108 12.81 19.70 -11.91
N ILE A 109 13.73 18.73 -11.81
CA ILE A 109 15.14 18.88 -12.15
C ILE A 109 15.41 18.04 -13.40
N TYR A 110 15.73 18.71 -14.53
CA TYR A 110 16.07 18.04 -15.78
C TYR A 110 17.55 17.62 -15.74
N TYR A 111 17.79 16.35 -15.45
CA TYR A 111 19.11 15.83 -15.07
C TYR A 111 19.85 15.16 -16.23
N VAL A 112 19.13 14.41 -17.07
CA VAL A 112 19.65 13.80 -18.31
C VAL A 112 18.62 14.01 -19.40
N SER A 113 19.09 14.34 -20.63
CA SER A 113 18.22 14.49 -21.81
C SER A 113 17.41 13.20 -22.04
N ALA A 114 16.11 13.39 -22.26
CA ALA A 114 15.16 12.31 -22.48
C ALA A 114 14.34 12.59 -23.74
N ASP A 115 14.27 11.60 -24.63
CA ASP A 115 13.55 11.73 -25.91
C ASP A 115 12.07 12.05 -25.70
N GLU A 116 11.48 11.59 -24.59
CA GLU A 116 10.11 11.87 -24.18
C GLU A 116 9.86 13.38 -23.95
N ILE A 117 10.91 14.14 -23.56
CA ILE A 117 10.86 15.60 -23.42
C ILE A 117 11.28 16.28 -24.73
N ASP A 118 12.39 15.85 -25.33
CA ASP A 118 13.08 16.55 -26.42
C ASP A 118 12.43 16.30 -27.79
N ASP A 119 11.79 15.13 -28.03
CA ASP A 119 11.11 14.78 -29.29
C ASP A 119 9.69 14.20 -29.04
N ALA A 120 8.77 15.07 -28.66
CA ALA A 120 7.38 14.72 -28.32
C ALA A 120 6.61 14.06 -29.46
N VAL A 121 7.02 14.27 -30.73
CA VAL A 121 6.32 13.72 -31.90
C VAL A 121 6.63 12.24 -32.07
N LYS A 122 7.88 11.84 -31.87
CA LYS A 122 8.30 10.44 -31.99
C LYS A 122 8.11 9.64 -30.71
N HIS A 123 8.16 10.31 -29.57
CA HIS A 123 8.07 9.71 -28.24
C HIS A 123 6.94 10.37 -27.41
N PRO A 124 5.67 10.15 -27.79
CA PRO A 124 4.52 10.71 -27.05
C PRO A 124 4.43 10.08 -25.66
N ASP A 125 4.40 10.94 -24.62
CA ASP A 125 4.29 10.53 -23.22
C ASP A 125 3.49 11.57 -22.43
N ASP A 126 2.47 11.11 -21.69
CA ASP A 126 1.54 12.00 -20.97
C ASP A 126 2.21 12.75 -19.82
N MET A 127 3.12 12.10 -19.10
CA MET A 127 3.88 12.74 -18.03
C MET A 127 4.86 13.79 -18.60
N ALA A 128 5.52 13.45 -19.71
CA ALA A 128 6.40 14.38 -20.40
C ALA A 128 5.62 15.59 -20.95
N ALA A 129 4.38 15.39 -21.42
CA ALA A 129 3.52 16.50 -21.86
C ALA A 129 3.26 17.49 -20.73
N VAL A 130 2.95 17.01 -19.53
CA VAL A 130 2.75 17.85 -18.34
C VAL A 130 4.05 18.52 -17.92
N LEU A 131 5.18 17.82 -17.99
CA LEU A 131 6.49 18.38 -17.63
C LEU A 131 6.93 19.50 -18.59
N ARG A 132 6.68 19.37 -19.90
CA ARG A 132 7.00 20.41 -20.88
C ARG A 132 6.27 21.74 -20.65
N GLU A 133 5.10 21.71 -20.01
CA GLU A 133 4.35 22.92 -19.65
C GLU A 133 4.86 23.60 -18.37
N ARG A 134 5.85 23.00 -17.69
CA ARG A 134 6.40 23.47 -16.41
C ARG A 134 7.80 24.04 -16.58
N ASN A 135 8.14 24.99 -15.72
CA ASN A 135 9.52 25.41 -15.56
C ASN A 135 10.30 24.33 -14.80
N TRP A 136 11.44 23.93 -15.32
CA TRP A 136 12.38 23.03 -14.65
C TRP A 136 13.73 23.68 -14.41
N SER A 137 14.49 23.13 -13.47
CA SER A 137 15.90 23.48 -13.33
C SER A 137 16.73 22.55 -14.22
N ASP A 138 17.50 23.12 -15.14
CA ASP A 138 18.34 22.36 -16.06
C ASP A 138 19.67 22.00 -15.39
N TRP A 139 19.87 20.71 -15.19
CA TRP A 139 21.06 20.15 -14.54
C TRP A 139 21.88 19.25 -15.47
N ARG A 140 21.59 19.19 -16.76
CA ARG A 140 22.28 18.31 -17.72
C ARG A 140 23.78 18.56 -17.78
N GLU A 141 24.21 19.81 -17.74
CA GLU A 141 25.62 20.20 -17.70
C GLU A 141 26.17 20.26 -16.25
N LEU A 142 25.31 20.54 -15.28
CA LEU A 142 25.68 20.70 -13.88
C LEU A 142 25.94 19.37 -13.13
N ARG A 143 25.57 18.24 -13.74
CA ARG A 143 25.81 16.93 -13.16
C ARG A 143 27.28 16.50 -13.19
N PHE A 144 28.15 17.10 -14.02
CA PHE A 144 29.53 16.67 -14.17
C PHE A 144 30.52 17.33 -13.20
N PRO A 145 30.47 18.66 -12.94
CA PRO A 145 31.40 19.28 -12.00
C PRO A 145 31.13 18.86 -10.56
N PRO A 146 32.14 18.81 -9.67
CA PRO A 146 31.95 18.54 -8.25
C PRO A 146 30.93 19.49 -7.61
N LEU A 147 30.10 18.98 -6.65
CA LEU A 147 29.02 19.73 -6.02
C LEU A 147 29.47 20.92 -5.15
N ASP A 148 30.76 21.03 -4.83
CA ASP A 148 31.36 22.15 -4.10
C ASP A 148 31.78 23.33 -4.99
N ARG A 149 31.73 23.18 -6.30
CA ARG A 149 32.05 24.26 -7.24
C ARG A 149 31.07 25.43 -7.07
N PRO A 150 31.58 26.71 -7.18
CA PRO A 150 30.75 27.90 -6.98
C PRO A 150 29.47 27.89 -7.81
N ILE A 151 29.55 27.55 -9.09
CA ILE A 151 28.40 27.52 -10.01
C ILE A 151 27.32 26.52 -9.53
N ILE A 152 27.73 25.37 -9.00
CA ILE A 152 26.79 24.36 -8.50
C ILE A 152 26.15 24.84 -7.19
N ARG A 153 26.94 25.46 -6.31
CA ARG A 153 26.42 26.02 -5.06
C ARG A 153 25.42 27.15 -5.31
N GLU A 154 25.66 27.98 -6.31
CA GLU A 154 24.72 29.03 -6.74
C GLU A 154 23.41 28.42 -7.27
N GLN A 155 23.49 27.37 -8.05
CA GLN A 155 22.29 26.67 -8.53
C GLN A 155 21.50 25.99 -7.40
N ILE A 156 22.16 25.37 -6.44
CA ILE A 156 21.51 24.83 -5.24
C ILE A 156 20.84 25.95 -4.44
N ALA A 157 21.51 27.08 -4.27
CA ALA A 157 20.94 28.24 -3.59
C ALA A 157 19.73 28.83 -4.34
N THR A 158 19.76 28.81 -5.68
CA THR A 158 18.61 29.21 -6.52
C THR A 158 17.44 28.26 -6.38
N LEU A 159 17.66 26.93 -6.39
CA LEU A 159 16.62 25.94 -6.12
C LEU A 159 15.99 26.15 -4.73
N ALA A 160 16.83 26.33 -3.71
CA ALA A 160 16.38 26.59 -2.35
C ALA A 160 15.55 27.86 -2.22
N LYS A 161 15.94 28.92 -2.96
CA LYS A 161 15.18 30.18 -3.04
C LYS A 161 13.82 29.97 -3.68
N THR A 162 13.75 29.26 -4.80
CA THR A 162 12.48 28.92 -5.48
C THR A 162 11.55 28.14 -4.54
N ILE A 163 12.06 27.13 -3.85
CA ILE A 163 11.28 26.38 -2.85
C ILE A 163 10.73 27.32 -1.77
N LYS A 164 11.58 28.19 -1.21
CA LYS A 164 11.18 29.16 -0.18
C LYS A 164 10.08 30.11 -0.68
N GLU A 165 10.23 30.66 -1.86
CA GLU A 165 9.26 31.60 -2.47
C GLU A 165 7.92 30.89 -2.70
N THR A 166 7.95 29.69 -3.29
CA THR A 166 6.74 28.87 -3.49
C THR A 166 6.05 28.52 -2.17
N MET A 167 6.81 28.21 -1.11
CA MET A 167 6.26 27.97 0.23
C MET A 167 5.51 29.18 0.80
N VAL A 168 6.04 30.38 0.60
CA VAL A 168 5.42 31.62 1.09
C VAL A 168 4.12 31.89 0.32
N GLU A 169 4.15 31.77 -1.01
CA GLU A 169 2.98 31.96 -1.87
C GLU A 169 1.86 30.98 -1.53
N LEU A 170 2.18 29.68 -1.42
CA LEU A 170 1.20 28.65 -1.09
C LEU A 170 0.57 28.82 0.29
N ARG A 171 1.33 29.28 1.28
CA ARG A 171 0.77 29.61 2.61
C ARG A 171 -0.22 30.77 2.53
N ALA A 172 0.12 31.82 1.80
CA ALA A 172 -0.76 32.97 1.62
C ALA A 172 -2.08 32.57 0.91
N GLU A 173 -2.01 31.69 -0.10
CA GLU A 173 -3.19 31.17 -0.82
C GLU A 173 -4.09 30.30 0.08
N LEU A 174 -3.51 29.44 0.90
CA LEU A 174 -4.25 28.61 1.86
C LEU A 174 -4.91 29.44 2.96
N ASP A 175 -4.21 30.43 3.50
CA ASP A 175 -4.76 31.33 4.52
C ASP A 175 -5.91 32.18 3.95
N ALA A 176 -5.84 32.62 2.70
CA ALA A 176 -6.90 33.35 2.00
C ALA A 176 -8.13 32.44 1.74
N ALA A 177 -7.92 31.18 1.38
CA ALA A 177 -8.99 30.22 1.16
C ALA A 177 -9.75 29.87 2.48
N ASP A 178 -9.06 29.76 3.60
CA ASP A 178 -9.66 29.54 4.92
C ASP A 178 -10.45 30.77 5.40
N GLN A 179 -9.98 31.98 5.13
CA GLN A 179 -10.71 33.21 5.46
C GLN A 179 -11.99 33.37 4.62
N SER A 180 -11.97 32.94 3.36
CA SER A 180 -13.15 32.97 2.49
C SER A 180 -14.26 32.00 2.95
N LYS A 181 -13.90 30.91 3.61
CA LYS A 181 -14.86 29.94 4.18
C LYS A 181 -15.52 30.42 5.48
N LEU A 182 -15.01 31.47 6.11
CA LEU A 182 -15.51 32.03 7.38
C LEU A 182 -16.47 33.21 7.18
N GLN A 183 -16.71 33.70 5.95
CA GLN A 183 -17.74 34.71 5.70
C GLN A 183 -19.10 34.03 5.51
N PRO A 184 -20.16 34.44 6.26
CA PRO A 184 -21.48 33.87 6.08
C PRO A 184 -22.04 34.25 4.70
N ALA A 185 -22.40 33.24 3.94
CA ALA A 185 -23.03 33.41 2.62
C ALA A 185 -24.30 34.23 2.74
N GLN A 186 -24.35 35.39 2.07
CA GLN A 186 -25.59 36.13 1.82
C GLN A 186 -26.46 35.25 0.92
N ALA A 187 -27.70 35.02 1.39
CA ALA A 187 -28.68 34.21 0.71
C ALA A 187 -29.02 34.80 -0.67
N VAL A 188 -28.71 34.05 -1.71
CA VAL A 188 -29.19 34.27 -3.06
C VAL A 188 -30.45 33.41 -3.24
N PRO A 189 -31.59 33.94 -3.78
CA PRO A 189 -32.82 33.18 -3.92
C PRO A 189 -32.64 32.04 -4.93
N SER A 190 -33.10 30.85 -4.53
CA SER A 190 -33.08 29.61 -5.29
C SER A 190 -33.87 29.75 -6.61
N PRO A 191 -33.33 29.39 -7.77
CA PRO A 191 -34.12 29.19 -8.97
C PRO A 191 -34.90 27.87 -8.88
N ALA A 192 -36.12 27.89 -9.43
CA ALA A 192 -37.03 26.77 -9.49
C ALA A 192 -36.41 25.52 -10.18
N PRO A 193 -36.83 24.29 -9.81
CA PRO A 193 -36.24 23.07 -10.34
C PRO A 193 -36.56 22.89 -11.83
N PRO A 194 -35.58 22.50 -12.65
CA PRO A 194 -35.86 22.08 -14.01
C PRO A 194 -36.51 20.68 -14.04
N ALA A 195 -37.37 20.49 -15.04
CA ALA A 195 -38.18 19.30 -15.26
C ALA A 195 -37.35 18.00 -15.26
N GLU A 196 -37.93 16.99 -14.65
CA GLU A 196 -37.48 15.61 -14.53
C GLU A 196 -37.14 15.02 -15.91
N VAL A 197 -35.82 14.87 -16.17
CA VAL A 197 -35.34 14.01 -17.25
C VAL A 197 -35.13 12.65 -16.63
N ALA A 198 -35.89 11.65 -17.13
CA ALA A 198 -35.82 10.28 -16.66
C ALA A 198 -34.38 9.78 -16.62
N ALA A 199 -33.93 9.42 -15.44
CA ALA A 199 -32.64 8.78 -15.23
C ALA A 199 -32.60 7.42 -15.95
N PRO A 200 -31.48 7.05 -16.61
CA PRO A 200 -31.35 5.72 -17.15
C PRO A 200 -31.49 4.70 -16.04
N GLN A 201 -32.38 3.72 -16.21
CA GLN A 201 -32.54 2.62 -15.26
C GLN A 201 -31.22 1.87 -15.14
N LEU A 202 -30.55 2.03 -14.02
CA LEU A 202 -29.46 1.17 -13.59
C LEU A 202 -30.03 -0.26 -13.49
N VAL A 203 -29.63 -1.12 -14.41
CA VAL A 203 -29.86 -2.56 -14.28
C VAL A 203 -29.00 -3.01 -13.10
N ILE A 204 -29.60 -3.06 -11.94
CA ILE A 204 -29.03 -3.75 -10.78
C ILE A 204 -29.09 -5.23 -11.16
N VAL A 205 -28.00 -5.74 -11.72
CA VAL A 205 -27.81 -7.19 -11.77
C VAL A 205 -27.71 -7.62 -10.31
N ALA A 206 -28.79 -8.24 -9.84
CA ALA A 206 -28.87 -8.73 -8.47
C ALA A 206 -27.72 -9.70 -8.25
N ASN A 207 -26.66 -9.20 -7.62
CA ASN A 207 -25.66 -10.07 -7.02
C ASN A 207 -26.40 -10.83 -5.92
N PRO A 208 -26.35 -12.19 -5.83
CA PRO A 208 -27.13 -12.98 -4.87
C PRO A 208 -26.79 -12.68 -3.41
N ILE A 209 -25.91 -11.74 -3.14
CA ILE A 209 -25.56 -11.26 -1.79
C ILE A 209 -25.82 -9.74 -1.73
N ALA A 210 -27.08 -9.33 -1.86
CA ALA A 210 -27.49 -8.03 -1.36
C ALA A 210 -27.47 -8.11 0.17
N ILE A 211 -26.65 -7.28 0.81
CA ILE A 211 -26.64 -7.13 2.29
C ILE A 211 -28.05 -6.63 2.66
N PRO A 212 -28.87 -7.42 3.38
CA PRO A 212 -30.19 -6.94 3.79
C PRO A 212 -30.00 -5.82 4.80
N VAL A 213 -30.36 -4.60 4.44
CA VAL A 213 -30.27 -3.40 5.29
C VAL A 213 -31.03 -3.55 6.63
N ALA A 214 -32.00 -4.48 6.68
CA ALA A 214 -32.88 -4.68 7.84
C ALA A 214 -32.23 -5.38 9.07
N ARG A 215 -31.02 -5.97 8.97
CA ARG A 215 -30.36 -6.65 10.11
C ARG A 215 -29.22 -5.87 10.75
N VAL A 216 -28.86 -4.70 10.21
CA VAL A 216 -27.79 -3.84 10.74
C VAL A 216 -28.26 -3.01 11.95
N GLU A 217 -29.53 -3.00 12.29
CA GLU A 217 -30.09 -2.18 13.37
C GLU A 217 -29.63 -2.51 14.80
N LYS A 218 -28.82 -3.59 14.99
CA LYS A 218 -28.24 -3.93 16.31
C LYS A 218 -26.80 -3.47 16.53
N ALA A 219 -26.12 -2.92 15.52
CA ALA A 219 -24.87 -2.23 15.72
C ALA A 219 -25.13 -0.79 16.16
N SER A 220 -24.38 -0.29 17.14
CA SER A 220 -24.64 1.01 17.79
C SER A 220 -24.95 2.14 16.79
N ALA A 221 -25.97 2.94 17.05
CA ALA A 221 -26.45 4.04 16.21
C ALA A 221 -25.37 5.08 15.82
N SER A 222 -24.23 5.12 16.51
CA SER A 222 -23.08 5.98 16.20
C SER A 222 -22.19 5.41 15.08
N ALA A 223 -22.11 4.10 14.91
CA ALA A 223 -21.38 3.47 13.80
C ALA A 223 -22.18 3.60 12.49
N LEU A 224 -23.52 3.50 12.56
CA LEU A 224 -24.40 3.69 11.40
C LEU A 224 -24.38 5.12 10.83
N LYS A 225 -24.33 6.15 11.68
CA LYS A 225 -24.32 7.55 11.21
C LYS A 225 -23.04 7.95 10.49
N ARG A 226 -21.90 7.23 10.68
CA ARG A 226 -20.65 7.44 9.93
C ARG A 226 -20.60 6.71 8.59
N ALA A 227 -21.32 5.59 8.45
CA ALA A 227 -21.37 4.77 7.23
C ALA A 227 -22.28 5.33 6.12
N GLN A 228 -23.03 6.39 6.37
CA GLN A 228 -24.06 6.91 5.45
C GLN A 228 -23.54 7.82 4.32
N LYS A 229 -22.21 7.90 4.04
CA LYS A 229 -21.73 8.89 3.05
C LYS A 229 -21.71 8.43 1.60
N GLN A 230 -21.46 7.15 1.34
CA GLN A 230 -21.57 6.60 -0.02
C GLN A 230 -21.77 5.08 0.05
N PRO A 231 -22.94 4.52 -0.33
CA PRO A 231 -23.12 3.06 -0.38
C PRO A 231 -22.18 2.47 -1.43
N TYR A 232 -21.65 1.27 -1.13
CA TYR A 232 -20.81 0.56 -2.10
C TYR A 232 -21.67 0.04 -3.25
N TYR A 233 -21.20 0.24 -4.47
CA TYR A 233 -21.78 -0.32 -5.68
C TYR A 233 -20.71 -0.50 -6.77
N VAL A 234 -21.07 -1.23 -7.82
CA VAL A 234 -20.20 -1.64 -8.90
C VAL A 234 -20.72 -1.07 -10.21
N TYR A 235 -19.87 -0.39 -10.98
CA TYR A 235 -20.25 0.14 -12.28
C TYR A 235 -20.68 -0.98 -13.24
N THR A 236 -19.87 -2.03 -13.33
CA THR A 236 -20.18 -3.23 -14.12
C THR A 236 -19.37 -4.43 -13.61
N THR A 237 -19.98 -5.61 -13.72
CA THR A 237 -19.33 -6.90 -13.45
C THR A 237 -19.03 -7.68 -14.74
N LYS A 238 -19.30 -7.08 -15.92
CA LYS A 238 -19.20 -7.75 -17.22
C LYS A 238 -17.82 -8.33 -17.51
N PHE A 239 -16.79 -7.74 -16.94
CA PHE A 239 -15.41 -8.08 -17.22
C PHE A 239 -14.73 -8.79 -16.05
N ASP A 240 -15.46 -9.02 -14.96
CA ASP A 240 -14.95 -9.79 -13.81
C ASP A 240 -14.79 -11.27 -14.18
N GLU A 241 -13.82 -11.92 -13.55
CA GLU A 241 -13.58 -13.34 -13.81
C GLU A 241 -13.24 -14.09 -12.53
N VAL A 242 -13.66 -15.36 -12.51
CA VAL A 242 -13.21 -16.37 -11.55
C VAL A 242 -12.50 -17.45 -12.36
N ILE A 243 -11.21 -17.63 -12.12
CA ILE A 243 -10.37 -18.48 -12.97
C ILE A 243 -9.59 -19.52 -12.17
N SER A 244 -9.25 -20.62 -12.86
CA SER A 244 -8.23 -21.54 -12.43
C SER A 244 -6.85 -21.09 -12.94
N PRO A 245 -5.76 -21.31 -12.19
CA PRO A 245 -4.38 -21.05 -12.62
C PRO A 245 -4.02 -21.62 -13.99
N ARG A 246 -4.55 -22.78 -14.34
CA ARG A 246 -4.34 -23.44 -15.65
C ARG A 246 -4.79 -22.58 -16.85
N GLN A 247 -5.69 -21.63 -16.64
CA GLN A 247 -6.18 -20.71 -17.69
C GLN A 247 -5.23 -19.52 -17.90
N LEU A 248 -4.29 -19.29 -16.99
CA LEU A 248 -3.37 -18.16 -17.01
C LEU A 248 -2.04 -18.44 -17.69
N MET A 249 -1.65 -19.69 -17.82
CA MET A 249 -0.31 -20.07 -18.24
C MET A 249 -0.32 -21.20 -19.27
N SER A 250 0.73 -21.22 -20.10
CA SER A 250 1.08 -22.40 -20.88
C SER A 250 1.63 -23.53 -19.99
N SER A 251 1.60 -24.77 -20.46
CA SER A 251 2.14 -25.91 -19.72
C SER A 251 3.61 -25.75 -19.38
N ASP A 252 4.42 -25.19 -20.30
CA ASP A 252 5.85 -24.98 -20.11
C ASP A 252 6.15 -23.88 -19.09
N GLU A 253 5.38 -22.80 -19.08
CA GLU A 253 5.50 -21.75 -18.09
C GLU A 253 5.13 -22.27 -16.71
N SER A 254 4.01 -23.01 -16.61
CA SER A 254 3.54 -23.65 -15.40
C SER A 254 4.59 -24.56 -14.77
N LEU A 255 5.22 -25.42 -15.59
CA LEU A 255 6.25 -26.34 -15.11
C LEU A 255 7.49 -25.61 -14.60
N ARG A 256 7.95 -24.56 -15.30
CA ARG A 256 9.11 -23.75 -14.87
C ARG A 256 8.85 -23.05 -13.54
N LEU A 257 7.68 -22.41 -13.38
CA LEU A 257 7.32 -21.75 -12.13
C LEU A 257 7.14 -22.75 -11.00
N HIS A 258 6.56 -23.90 -11.27
CA HIS A 258 6.42 -24.97 -10.30
C HIS A 258 7.77 -25.48 -9.80
N GLN A 259 8.74 -25.70 -10.68
CA GLN A 259 10.11 -26.06 -10.29
C GLN A 259 10.77 -24.98 -9.41
N ALA A 260 10.55 -23.70 -9.73
CA ALA A 260 11.05 -22.59 -8.92
C ALA A 260 10.39 -22.59 -7.51
N LEU A 261 9.09 -22.78 -7.44
CA LEU A 261 8.37 -22.87 -6.16
C LEU A 261 8.82 -24.09 -5.34
N LEU A 262 8.97 -25.26 -5.95
CA LEU A 262 9.45 -26.47 -5.27
C LEU A 262 10.86 -26.28 -4.68
N LYS A 263 11.74 -25.53 -5.36
CA LYS A 263 13.04 -25.17 -4.80
C LYS A 263 12.90 -24.35 -3.53
N THR A 264 11.99 -23.37 -3.53
CA THR A 264 11.69 -22.55 -2.35
C THR A 264 11.09 -23.41 -1.23
N ILE A 265 10.08 -24.22 -1.52
CA ILE A 265 9.46 -25.15 -0.56
C ILE A 265 10.53 -26.05 0.07
N ARG A 266 11.39 -26.68 -0.73
CA ARG A 266 12.45 -27.55 -0.22
C ARG A 266 13.41 -26.81 0.72
N THR A 267 13.81 -25.59 0.36
CA THR A 267 14.68 -24.77 1.18
C THR A 267 14.01 -24.42 2.53
N GLN A 268 12.75 -24.02 2.51
CA GLN A 268 11.98 -23.71 3.69
C GLN A 268 11.76 -24.94 4.59
N THR A 269 11.41 -26.09 3.98
CA THR A 269 11.21 -27.35 4.72
C THR A 269 12.48 -27.79 5.43
N LEU A 270 13.63 -27.66 4.81
CA LEU A 270 14.91 -28.00 5.45
C LEU A 270 15.26 -27.05 6.58
N ARG A 271 14.99 -25.75 6.39
CA ARG A 271 15.31 -24.71 7.37
C ARG A 271 14.41 -24.75 8.62
N PHE A 272 13.14 -25.11 8.45
CA PHE A 272 12.11 -25.03 9.49
C PHE A 272 11.47 -26.40 9.80
N LYS A 273 12.27 -27.45 9.73
CA LYS A 273 11.81 -28.83 9.90
C LYS A 273 11.01 -29.03 11.18
N ASP A 274 11.54 -28.57 12.33
CA ASP A 274 10.90 -28.73 13.64
C ASP A 274 9.54 -28.00 13.72
N ALA A 275 9.44 -26.80 13.12
CA ALA A 275 8.19 -26.06 13.08
C ALA A 275 7.13 -26.77 12.23
N ILE A 276 7.54 -27.40 11.13
CA ILE A 276 6.64 -28.18 10.24
C ILE A 276 6.17 -29.46 10.96
N GLU A 277 7.08 -30.19 11.61
CA GLU A 277 6.74 -31.41 12.36
C GLU A 277 5.76 -31.08 13.50
N ASN A 278 6.04 -30.03 14.28
CA ASN A 278 5.15 -29.59 15.35
C ASN A 278 3.78 -29.13 14.83
N GLY A 279 3.75 -28.30 13.76
CA GLY A 279 2.50 -27.85 13.13
C GLY A 279 1.68 -29.01 12.57
N THR A 280 2.34 -29.98 11.95
CA THR A 280 1.68 -31.20 11.44
C THR A 280 1.00 -31.98 12.54
N ALA A 281 1.69 -32.24 13.65
CA ALA A 281 1.13 -32.94 14.80
C ALA A 281 -0.09 -32.19 15.38
N GLN A 282 0.05 -30.87 15.56
CA GLN A 282 -1.01 -30.05 16.13
C GLN A 282 -2.26 -29.97 15.23
N ILE A 283 -2.10 -29.94 13.91
CA ILE A 283 -3.23 -29.92 12.96
C ILE A 283 -3.90 -31.29 12.91
N ALA A 284 -3.13 -32.38 12.94
CA ALA A 284 -3.68 -33.74 12.94
C ALA A 284 -4.52 -34.02 14.18
N ASP A 285 -4.09 -33.55 15.35
CA ASP A 285 -4.85 -33.73 16.60
C ASP A 285 -6.26 -33.12 16.50
N VAL A 286 -6.37 -31.91 15.91
CA VAL A 286 -7.66 -31.22 15.77
C VAL A 286 -8.57 -31.88 14.73
N ALA A 287 -7.98 -32.32 13.62
CA ALA A 287 -8.73 -32.89 12.51
C ALA A 287 -9.45 -34.19 12.90
N ASN A 288 -8.93 -34.93 13.91
CA ASN A 288 -9.55 -36.13 14.42
C ASN A 288 -10.80 -35.87 15.28
N GLU A 289 -10.98 -34.65 15.75
CA GLU A 289 -12.04 -34.29 16.70
C GLU A 289 -13.16 -33.43 16.10
N GLN A 290 -12.93 -32.77 14.96
CA GLN A 290 -13.85 -31.74 14.44
C GLN A 290 -13.96 -31.80 12.91
N ASP A 291 -15.20 -31.69 12.40
CA ASP A 291 -15.45 -31.45 10.97
C ASP A 291 -15.23 -29.96 10.61
N ILE A 292 -14.08 -29.69 9.98
CA ILE A 292 -13.63 -28.32 9.66
C ILE A 292 -13.50 -28.14 8.15
N SER A 293 -14.08 -27.04 7.65
CA SER A 293 -13.78 -26.48 6.33
C SER A 293 -13.10 -25.12 6.48
N ILE A 294 -11.90 -24.98 5.92
CA ILE A 294 -11.12 -23.73 5.96
C ILE A 294 -10.86 -23.20 4.56
N SER A 295 -11.13 -21.90 4.36
CA SER A 295 -10.76 -21.17 3.14
C SER A 295 -9.68 -20.15 3.47
N ILE A 296 -8.57 -20.15 2.72
CA ILE A 296 -7.49 -19.17 2.83
C ILE A 296 -7.56 -18.28 1.60
N LEU A 297 -7.85 -16.99 1.82
CA LEU A 297 -7.93 -15.96 0.78
C LEU A 297 -6.66 -15.13 0.80
N ILE A 298 -5.93 -15.10 -0.31
CA ILE A 298 -4.61 -14.49 -0.44
C ILE A 298 -4.72 -13.23 -1.30
N ASP A 299 -4.22 -12.14 -0.79
CA ASP A 299 -4.00 -10.90 -1.52
C ASP A 299 -2.88 -11.10 -2.57
N ASN A 300 -3.24 -10.92 -3.84
CA ASN A 300 -2.31 -10.94 -4.96
C ASN A 300 -2.13 -9.52 -5.53
N SER A 301 -2.07 -8.53 -4.66
CA SER A 301 -1.79 -7.14 -5.04
C SER A 301 -0.30 -6.89 -5.28
N GLY A 302 0.00 -5.72 -5.86
CA GLY A 302 1.35 -5.32 -6.21
C GLY A 302 2.30 -5.19 -5.02
N SER A 303 1.80 -4.87 -3.83
CA SER A 303 2.57 -4.77 -2.57
C SER A 303 3.12 -6.11 -2.09
N MET A 304 2.47 -7.21 -2.49
CA MET A 304 2.92 -8.58 -2.18
C MET A 304 4.11 -9.06 -3.01
N ARG A 305 4.58 -8.29 -4.01
CA ARG A 305 5.66 -8.73 -4.93
C ARG A 305 6.94 -9.14 -4.23
N GLY A 306 7.71 -9.98 -4.94
CA GLY A 306 9.03 -10.43 -4.52
C GLY A 306 8.99 -11.53 -3.48
N LYS A 307 9.74 -11.36 -2.39
CA LYS A 307 9.87 -12.38 -1.33
C LYS A 307 8.54 -12.68 -0.65
N LYS A 308 7.71 -11.68 -0.40
CA LYS A 308 6.43 -11.85 0.30
C LYS A 308 5.52 -12.87 -0.41
N ILE A 309 5.22 -12.66 -1.69
CA ILE A 309 4.35 -13.59 -2.42
C ILE A 309 5.02 -14.95 -2.62
N GLY A 310 6.35 -14.99 -2.79
CA GLY A 310 7.10 -16.24 -2.91
C GLY A 310 7.04 -17.08 -1.64
N ASP A 311 7.25 -16.49 -0.49
CA ASP A 311 7.13 -17.16 0.80
C ASP A 311 5.67 -17.52 1.10
N THR A 312 4.71 -16.63 0.84
CA THR A 312 3.28 -16.91 1.01
C THR A 312 2.85 -18.09 0.16
N ALA A 313 3.25 -18.19 -1.11
CA ALA A 313 2.96 -19.31 -1.99
C ALA A 313 3.55 -20.62 -1.46
N ALA A 314 4.82 -20.62 -1.05
CA ALA A 314 5.48 -21.80 -0.52
C ALA A 314 4.82 -22.30 0.77
N TRP A 315 4.56 -21.42 1.71
CA TRP A 315 4.01 -21.81 3.00
C TRP A 315 2.51 -22.11 2.98
N THR A 316 1.74 -21.47 2.10
CA THR A 316 0.35 -21.84 1.87
C THR A 316 0.26 -23.22 1.22
N SER A 317 1.18 -23.56 0.29
CA SER A 317 1.29 -24.90 -0.27
C SER A 317 1.64 -25.95 0.80
N ILE A 318 2.63 -25.67 1.67
CA ILE A 318 2.99 -26.55 2.80
C ILE A 318 1.79 -26.74 3.74
N ALA A 319 1.15 -25.65 4.15
CA ALA A 319 -0.01 -25.70 5.05
C ALA A 319 -1.19 -26.46 4.43
N SER A 320 -1.50 -26.24 3.15
CA SER A 320 -2.55 -26.96 2.43
C SER A 320 -2.25 -28.46 2.33
N SER A 321 -0.99 -28.84 2.09
CA SER A 321 -0.55 -30.25 2.09
C SER A 321 -0.75 -30.91 3.46
N ILE A 322 -0.34 -30.23 4.53
CA ILE A 322 -0.50 -30.73 5.91
C ILE A 322 -1.99 -30.89 6.26
N MET A 323 -2.80 -29.87 6.00
CA MET A 323 -4.25 -29.92 6.26
C MET A 323 -4.93 -31.02 5.46
N SER A 324 -4.60 -31.17 4.18
CA SER A 324 -5.16 -32.24 3.34
C SER A 324 -4.75 -33.63 3.84
N SER A 325 -3.50 -33.80 4.26
CA SER A 325 -3.01 -35.09 4.83
C SER A 325 -3.65 -35.41 6.17
N ALA A 326 -4.00 -34.40 6.95
CA ALA A 326 -4.71 -34.54 8.22
C ALA A 326 -6.24 -34.73 8.06
N GLY A 327 -6.78 -34.61 6.85
CA GLY A 327 -8.23 -34.74 6.61
C GLY A 327 -9.01 -33.42 6.78
N VAL A 328 -8.35 -32.27 6.99
CA VAL A 328 -9.00 -30.96 7.04
C VAL A 328 -9.38 -30.52 5.64
N SER A 329 -10.68 -30.31 5.40
CA SER A 329 -11.18 -29.78 4.14
C SER A 329 -10.70 -28.34 3.94
N ASN A 330 -9.89 -28.09 2.89
CA ASN A 330 -9.29 -26.76 2.68
C ASN A 330 -9.39 -26.28 1.24
N GLU A 331 -9.60 -24.97 1.09
CA GLU A 331 -9.63 -24.25 -0.18
C GLU A 331 -8.64 -23.07 -0.14
N ILE A 332 -7.92 -22.86 -1.24
CA ILE A 332 -6.94 -21.78 -1.37
C ILE A 332 -7.34 -20.87 -2.52
N LEU A 333 -7.60 -19.63 -2.18
CA LEU A 333 -8.13 -18.61 -3.05
C LEU A 333 -7.15 -17.43 -3.17
N GLY A 334 -7.22 -16.70 -4.26
CA GLY A 334 -6.51 -15.45 -4.42
C GLY A 334 -7.35 -14.39 -5.10
N PHE A 335 -6.99 -13.14 -4.92
CA PHE A 335 -7.67 -12.04 -5.56
C PHE A 335 -6.71 -10.93 -5.98
N THR A 336 -7.02 -10.32 -7.10
CA THR A 336 -6.37 -9.13 -7.65
C THR A 336 -7.30 -8.49 -8.67
N THR A 337 -6.88 -7.42 -9.34
CA THR A 337 -7.55 -6.90 -10.53
C THR A 337 -6.90 -7.42 -11.82
N LYS A 338 -7.59 -7.33 -12.94
CA LYS A 338 -7.06 -7.76 -14.25
C LYS A 338 -6.06 -6.78 -14.82
N ALA A 339 -6.25 -5.50 -14.53
CA ALA A 339 -5.44 -4.42 -15.04
C ALA A 339 -5.04 -3.45 -13.93
N TRP A 340 -3.98 -2.72 -14.17
CA TRP A 340 -3.67 -1.52 -13.42
C TRP A 340 -4.60 -0.40 -13.90
N LYS A 341 -5.11 0.41 -12.95
CA LYS A 341 -5.85 1.64 -13.25
C LYS A 341 -7.13 1.44 -14.07
N GLY A 342 -7.85 0.31 -13.88
CA GLY A 342 -9.26 0.19 -14.19
C GLY A 342 -9.72 -0.77 -15.28
N GLY A 343 -8.93 -1.24 -16.20
CA GLY A 343 -9.33 -2.19 -17.23
C GLY A 343 -10.52 -1.78 -18.08
N GLN A 344 -11.27 -2.77 -18.60
CA GLN A 344 -12.40 -2.57 -19.50
C GLN A 344 -13.60 -1.88 -18.81
N SER A 345 -13.78 -2.09 -17.51
CA SER A 345 -14.82 -1.38 -16.74
C SER A 345 -14.61 0.13 -16.77
N ARG A 346 -13.37 0.58 -16.62
CA ARG A 346 -13.02 2.00 -16.73
C ARG A 346 -13.17 2.52 -18.16
N GLU A 347 -12.76 1.75 -19.16
CA GLU A 347 -12.92 2.13 -20.56
C GLU A 347 -14.41 2.31 -20.91
N MET A 348 -15.26 1.41 -20.45
CA MET A 348 -16.71 1.51 -20.60
C MET A 348 -17.26 2.79 -19.95
N TRP A 349 -16.84 3.10 -18.71
CA TRP A 349 -17.23 4.32 -18.03
C TRP A 349 -16.76 5.59 -18.76
N LEU A 350 -15.54 5.58 -19.33
CA LEU A 350 -15.02 6.69 -20.12
C LEU A 350 -15.85 6.95 -21.37
N SER A 351 -16.35 5.89 -22.02
CA SER A 351 -17.21 5.97 -23.21
C SER A 351 -18.66 6.37 -22.88
N ASP A 352 -19.12 6.10 -21.66
CA ASP A 352 -20.47 6.40 -21.16
C ASP A 352 -20.58 7.78 -20.49
N LYS A 353 -19.90 8.78 -21.06
CA LYS A 353 -19.92 10.19 -20.62
C LYS A 353 -19.50 10.42 -19.15
N LYS A 354 -18.84 9.47 -18.53
CA LYS A 354 -18.26 9.57 -17.17
C LYS A 354 -19.29 9.97 -16.12
N PRO A 355 -20.35 9.19 -15.87
CA PRO A 355 -21.28 9.50 -14.79
C PRO A 355 -20.52 9.68 -13.46
N GLU A 356 -21.00 10.64 -12.64
CA GLU A 356 -20.41 10.92 -11.34
C GLU A 356 -20.58 9.74 -10.38
N LEU A 357 -19.61 9.57 -9.48
CA LEU A 357 -19.60 8.54 -8.46
C LEU A 357 -19.96 7.15 -9.02
N PRO A 358 -19.21 6.60 -9.99
CA PRO A 358 -19.60 5.38 -10.70
C PRO A 358 -19.48 4.10 -9.86
N GLY A 359 -18.92 4.15 -8.68
CA GLY A 359 -18.57 2.97 -7.90
C GLY A 359 -17.28 2.30 -8.37
N ARG A 360 -17.16 0.99 -8.22
CA ARG A 360 -15.97 0.25 -8.66
C ARG A 360 -15.80 0.30 -10.18
N LEU A 361 -14.58 0.65 -10.63
CA LEU A 361 -14.22 0.82 -12.05
C LEU A 361 -13.14 -0.14 -12.57
N ASN A 362 -12.71 -1.14 -11.82
CA ASN A 362 -11.74 -2.12 -12.29
C ASN A 362 -12.40 -3.49 -12.51
N ASP A 363 -11.73 -4.34 -13.29
CA ASP A 363 -12.16 -5.70 -13.57
C ASP A 363 -11.53 -6.63 -12.52
N LEU A 364 -12.35 -7.41 -11.81
CA LEU A 364 -11.87 -8.32 -10.80
C LEU A 364 -11.30 -9.61 -11.41
N ARG A 365 -10.25 -10.12 -10.78
CA ARG A 365 -9.72 -11.45 -11.01
C ARG A 365 -9.67 -12.21 -9.69
N HIS A 366 -10.58 -13.15 -9.52
CA HIS A 366 -10.60 -14.11 -8.45
C HIS A 366 -9.98 -15.44 -8.93
N ILE A 367 -9.08 -15.99 -8.15
CA ILE A 367 -8.28 -17.17 -8.54
C ILE A 367 -8.55 -18.30 -7.56
N VAL A 368 -8.87 -19.48 -8.08
CA VAL A 368 -9.03 -20.70 -7.29
C VAL A 368 -7.77 -21.54 -7.45
N TYR A 369 -6.81 -21.39 -6.52
CA TYR A 369 -5.56 -22.18 -6.53
C TYR A 369 -5.82 -23.63 -6.18
N LYS A 370 -6.65 -23.90 -5.20
CA LYS A 370 -7.16 -25.22 -4.84
C LYS A 370 -8.61 -25.09 -4.40
N SER A 371 -9.51 -25.82 -5.03
CA SER A 371 -10.89 -25.93 -4.57
C SER A 371 -11.02 -26.99 -3.45
N PHE A 372 -12.16 -26.97 -2.74
CA PHE A 372 -12.46 -28.00 -1.75
C PHE A 372 -12.54 -29.41 -2.35
N ASP A 373 -12.93 -29.51 -3.61
CA ASP A 373 -13.19 -30.77 -4.30
C ASP A 373 -11.95 -31.35 -5.01
N GLU A 374 -10.82 -30.60 -5.03
CA GLU A 374 -9.54 -31.04 -5.55
C GLU A 374 -8.67 -31.62 -4.43
N THR A 375 -7.94 -32.69 -4.74
CA THR A 375 -6.85 -33.16 -3.89
C THR A 375 -5.67 -32.16 -3.92
N PHE A 376 -4.80 -32.22 -2.90
CA PHE A 376 -3.59 -31.39 -2.91
C PHE A 376 -2.69 -31.69 -4.12
N GLN A 377 -2.57 -32.98 -4.49
CA GLN A 377 -1.72 -33.42 -5.60
C GLN A 377 -2.20 -32.88 -6.96
N GLU A 378 -3.51 -32.75 -7.16
CA GLU A 378 -4.08 -32.14 -8.37
C GLU A 378 -3.85 -30.64 -8.43
N ALA A 379 -3.83 -29.97 -7.28
CA ALA A 379 -3.75 -28.52 -7.15
C ALA A 379 -2.31 -27.98 -6.96
N ASP A 380 -1.38 -28.83 -6.59
CA ASP A 380 -0.03 -28.44 -6.14
C ASP A 380 0.67 -27.49 -7.14
N ILE A 381 0.63 -27.79 -8.44
CA ILE A 381 1.22 -26.96 -9.50
C ILE A 381 0.58 -25.55 -9.57
N ASN A 382 -0.67 -25.41 -9.15
CA ASN A 382 -1.42 -24.17 -9.24
C ASN A 382 -0.87 -23.08 -8.32
N PHE A 383 -0.25 -23.44 -7.19
CA PHE A 383 0.35 -22.47 -6.27
C PHE A 383 1.48 -21.67 -6.91
N SER A 384 2.13 -22.25 -7.90
CA SER A 384 3.23 -21.59 -8.62
C SER A 384 2.79 -20.35 -9.40
N VAL A 385 1.52 -20.21 -9.73
CA VAL A 385 0.99 -19.02 -10.41
C VAL A 385 1.12 -17.77 -9.56
N MET A 386 1.12 -17.88 -8.22
CA MET A 386 1.30 -16.74 -7.33
C MET A 386 2.60 -15.98 -7.60
N ILE A 387 3.66 -16.70 -8.00
CA ILE A 387 4.97 -16.09 -8.31
C ILE A 387 5.12 -15.67 -9.78
N ARG A 388 4.04 -15.75 -10.57
CA ARG A 388 4.05 -15.34 -11.98
C ARG A 388 4.24 -13.84 -12.09
N GLU A 389 5.22 -13.43 -12.87
CA GLU A 389 5.41 -12.02 -13.19
C GLU A 389 4.18 -11.44 -13.92
N GLY A 390 3.76 -10.25 -13.51
CA GLY A 390 2.61 -9.59 -14.10
C GLY A 390 1.23 -10.05 -13.61
N LEU A 391 1.13 -11.05 -12.71
CA LEU A 391 -0.13 -11.44 -12.10
C LEU A 391 -0.65 -10.39 -11.11
N LEU A 392 0.23 -9.93 -10.23
CA LEU A 392 -0.12 -9.03 -9.13
C LEU A 392 -0.43 -7.62 -9.65
N LYS A 393 -1.62 -7.12 -9.29
CA LYS A 393 -2.14 -5.82 -9.70
C LYS A 393 -2.67 -5.04 -8.49
N GLU A 394 -3.85 -4.46 -8.60
CA GLU A 394 -4.55 -3.75 -7.54
C GLU A 394 -5.48 -4.70 -6.76
N ASN A 395 -6.05 -4.25 -5.64
CA ASN A 395 -6.86 -5.09 -4.77
C ASN A 395 -8.17 -4.43 -4.34
N ILE A 396 -9.26 -5.20 -4.46
CA ILE A 396 -10.62 -4.83 -4.02
C ILE A 396 -11.10 -5.88 -3.03
N ASP A 397 -10.59 -5.78 -1.82
CA ASP A 397 -10.67 -6.80 -0.76
C ASP A 397 -12.10 -7.10 -0.32
N GLY A 398 -12.97 -6.08 -0.27
CA GLY A 398 -14.34 -6.26 0.21
C GLY A 398 -15.16 -7.22 -0.66
N GLU A 399 -15.04 -7.12 -2.00
CA GLU A 399 -15.71 -8.05 -2.92
C GLU A 399 -15.06 -9.44 -2.88
N ALA A 400 -13.72 -9.49 -2.79
CA ALA A 400 -13.00 -10.75 -2.65
C ALA A 400 -13.37 -11.50 -1.36
N LEU A 401 -13.50 -10.77 -0.25
CA LEU A 401 -13.93 -11.32 1.03
C LEU A 401 -15.34 -11.91 0.96
N LEU A 402 -16.29 -11.19 0.35
CA LEU A 402 -17.67 -11.67 0.16
C LEU A 402 -17.73 -12.88 -0.79
N TRP A 403 -16.90 -12.89 -1.84
CA TRP A 403 -16.78 -14.03 -2.73
C TRP A 403 -16.26 -15.28 -2.01
N ALA A 404 -15.19 -15.17 -1.24
CA ALA A 404 -14.66 -16.30 -0.46
C ALA A 404 -15.66 -16.81 0.58
N TYR A 405 -16.34 -15.88 1.29
CA TYR A 405 -17.42 -16.22 2.21
C TYR A 405 -18.52 -17.02 1.52
N SER A 406 -18.99 -16.60 0.34
CA SER A 406 -20.07 -17.24 -0.39
C SER A 406 -19.72 -18.68 -0.82
N ARG A 407 -18.45 -18.95 -1.10
CA ARG A 407 -17.93 -20.28 -1.44
C ARG A 407 -17.91 -21.18 -0.21
N LEU A 408 -17.36 -20.69 0.89
CA LEU A 408 -17.24 -21.41 2.14
C LEU A 408 -18.62 -21.71 2.78
N GLN A 409 -19.58 -20.77 2.67
CA GLN A 409 -20.92 -20.94 3.19
C GLN A 409 -21.64 -22.18 2.61
N ARG A 410 -21.36 -22.52 1.35
CA ARG A 410 -21.95 -23.68 0.66
C ARG A 410 -21.45 -25.02 1.18
N ARG A 411 -20.40 -25.05 2.00
CA ARG A 411 -19.86 -26.28 2.58
C ARG A 411 -20.74 -26.74 3.74
N HIS A 412 -20.85 -28.06 3.86
CA HIS A 412 -21.45 -28.71 5.02
C HIS A 412 -20.30 -29.07 5.95
N ALA A 413 -20.08 -28.31 7.00
CA ALA A 413 -19.08 -28.54 8.04
C ALA A 413 -19.58 -27.94 9.35
N GLU A 414 -19.21 -28.54 10.47
CA GLU A 414 -19.53 -28.00 11.80
C GLU A 414 -18.84 -26.66 12.05
N ARG A 415 -17.61 -26.55 11.54
CA ARG A 415 -16.84 -25.29 11.61
C ARG A 415 -16.42 -24.83 10.23
N LYS A 416 -16.67 -23.56 9.97
CA LYS A 416 -16.26 -22.87 8.74
C LYS A 416 -15.34 -21.72 9.10
N ILE A 417 -14.12 -21.76 8.58
CA ILE A 417 -13.06 -20.81 8.91
C ILE A 417 -12.61 -20.09 7.65
N LEU A 418 -12.63 -18.76 7.65
CA LEU A 418 -12.10 -17.91 6.59
C LEU A 418 -10.91 -17.13 7.10
N VAL A 419 -9.73 -17.41 6.55
CA VAL A 419 -8.48 -16.72 6.86
C VAL A 419 -8.11 -15.84 5.66
N VAL A 420 -7.91 -14.55 5.89
CA VAL A 420 -7.49 -13.60 4.85
C VAL A 420 -6.04 -13.20 5.11
N LEU A 421 -5.17 -13.45 4.15
CA LEU A 421 -3.77 -13.02 4.16
C LEU A 421 -3.65 -11.77 3.29
N SER A 422 -3.35 -10.62 3.89
CA SER A 422 -3.20 -9.35 3.18
C SER A 422 -2.06 -8.53 3.79
N ASP A 423 -1.36 -7.77 2.97
CA ASP A 423 -0.27 -6.89 3.41
C ASP A 423 -0.68 -5.42 3.51
N GLY A 424 -1.98 -5.09 3.48
CA GLY A 424 -2.38 -3.71 3.64
C GLY A 424 -3.85 -3.37 3.37
N ALA A 425 -4.03 -2.17 2.86
CA ALA A 425 -5.32 -1.59 2.58
C ALA A 425 -5.85 -1.96 1.18
N PRO A 426 -7.18 -1.98 0.96
CA PRO A 426 -7.75 -2.11 -0.36
C PRO A 426 -7.41 -0.89 -1.21
N VAL A 427 -6.82 -1.12 -2.38
CA VAL A 427 -6.38 -0.06 -3.29
C VAL A 427 -6.70 -0.42 -4.73
N ASP A 428 -7.51 0.42 -5.36
CA ASP A 428 -7.72 0.47 -6.80
C ASP A 428 -7.81 1.93 -7.24
N ASP A 429 -6.77 2.38 -7.94
CA ASP A 429 -6.61 3.78 -8.30
C ASP A 429 -7.80 4.31 -9.10
N SER A 430 -8.31 3.53 -10.05
CA SER A 430 -9.42 3.94 -10.90
C SER A 430 -10.72 4.14 -10.12
N THR A 431 -10.99 3.29 -9.15
CA THR A 431 -12.15 3.38 -8.28
C THR A 431 -12.01 4.53 -7.28
N LEU A 432 -10.86 4.63 -6.62
CA LEU A 432 -10.62 5.68 -5.62
C LEU A 432 -10.56 7.08 -6.24
N PHE A 433 -10.13 7.18 -7.50
CA PHE A 433 -10.06 8.46 -8.20
C PHE A 433 -11.42 9.16 -8.40
N VAL A 434 -12.49 8.38 -8.57
CA VAL A 434 -13.84 8.89 -8.92
C VAL A 434 -14.86 8.72 -7.81
N ASN A 435 -14.48 8.12 -6.70
CA ASN A 435 -15.30 7.94 -5.51
C ASN A 435 -14.61 8.61 -4.30
N THR A 436 -15.12 8.37 -3.11
CA THR A 436 -14.47 8.86 -1.88
C THR A 436 -13.25 8.00 -1.53
N ASP A 437 -12.22 8.58 -0.91
CA ASP A 437 -11.04 7.85 -0.42
C ASP A 437 -11.38 6.69 0.51
N ALA A 438 -12.48 6.82 1.24
CA ALA A 438 -12.95 5.79 2.16
C ALA A 438 -13.76 4.67 1.48
N PHE A 439 -14.07 4.79 0.17
CA PHE A 439 -15.02 3.92 -0.53
C PHE A 439 -14.70 2.43 -0.42
N LEU A 440 -13.48 2.02 -0.74
CA LEU A 440 -13.04 0.64 -0.64
C LEU A 440 -12.79 0.22 0.82
N HIS A 441 -12.26 1.12 1.64
CA HIS A 441 -12.04 0.88 3.07
C HIS A 441 -13.34 0.61 3.82
N ASP A 442 -14.36 1.45 3.60
CA ASP A 442 -15.65 1.33 4.26
C ASP A 442 -16.37 0.06 3.80
N HIS A 443 -16.23 -0.30 2.53
CA HIS A 443 -16.77 -1.55 2.00
C HIS A 443 -16.13 -2.78 2.66
N LEU A 444 -14.80 -2.86 2.74
CA LEU A 444 -14.11 -3.97 3.39
C LEU A 444 -14.52 -4.08 4.87
N LYS A 445 -14.52 -2.96 5.61
CA LYS A 445 -14.96 -2.94 7.03
C LYS A 445 -16.39 -3.43 7.19
N SER A 446 -17.29 -2.92 6.35
CA SER A 446 -18.71 -3.30 6.41
C SER A 446 -18.90 -4.78 6.08
N SER A 447 -18.18 -5.30 5.08
CA SER A 447 -18.22 -6.72 4.71
C SER A 447 -17.72 -7.62 5.83
N ALA A 448 -16.62 -7.27 6.48
CA ALA A 448 -16.07 -8.05 7.60
C ALA A 448 -17.00 -8.03 8.84
N VAL A 449 -17.58 -6.86 9.17
CA VAL A 449 -18.57 -6.73 10.24
C VAL A 449 -19.82 -7.55 9.94
N TRP A 450 -20.30 -7.51 8.71
CA TRP A 450 -21.47 -8.26 8.29
C TRP A 450 -21.25 -9.77 8.40
N ILE A 451 -20.15 -10.33 7.88
CA ILE A 451 -19.82 -11.76 7.98
C ILE A 451 -19.79 -12.20 9.45
N ARG A 452 -19.13 -11.44 10.31
CA ARG A 452 -19.08 -11.74 11.75
C ARG A 452 -20.44 -11.71 12.43
N SER A 453 -21.31 -10.79 12.01
CA SER A 453 -22.65 -10.64 12.60
C SER A 453 -23.56 -11.85 12.33
N LEU A 454 -23.30 -12.61 11.26
CA LEU A 454 -24.04 -13.81 10.92
C LEU A 454 -23.65 -14.99 11.83
N GLY A 455 -22.41 -15.03 12.32
CA GLY A 455 -21.93 -16.10 13.22
C GLY A 455 -21.79 -17.46 12.55
N GLU A 456 -21.86 -17.54 11.22
CA GLU A 456 -21.80 -18.79 10.43
C GLU A 456 -20.37 -19.18 10.05
N VAL A 457 -19.46 -18.18 10.01
CA VAL A 457 -18.06 -18.35 9.61
C VAL A 457 -17.17 -17.61 10.61
N GLU A 458 -16.13 -18.29 11.07
CA GLU A 458 -15.06 -17.71 11.87
C GLU A 458 -14.12 -16.92 10.94
N LEU A 459 -14.12 -15.59 11.02
CA LEU A 459 -13.31 -14.73 10.16
C LEU A 459 -12.05 -14.25 10.88
N TYR A 460 -10.89 -14.54 10.30
CA TYR A 460 -9.57 -14.09 10.73
C TYR A 460 -8.88 -13.27 9.63
N GLY A 461 -8.51 -12.02 9.91
CA GLY A 461 -7.60 -11.27 9.10
C GLY A 461 -6.18 -11.44 9.61
N VAL A 462 -5.24 -11.73 8.75
CA VAL A 462 -3.81 -11.93 9.05
C VAL A 462 -3.01 -10.95 8.23
N GLY A 463 -2.34 -10.02 8.90
CA GLY A 463 -1.48 -9.05 8.26
C GLY A 463 -0.11 -9.63 7.90
N ILE A 464 0.44 -9.30 6.75
CA ILE A 464 1.81 -9.64 6.34
C ILE A 464 2.65 -8.37 6.36
N GLY A 465 3.48 -8.22 7.38
CA GLY A 465 4.26 -7.00 7.61
C GLY A 465 3.42 -5.79 8.05
N HIS A 466 2.10 -5.88 8.04
CA HIS A 466 1.17 -4.79 8.35
C HIS A 466 0.03 -5.21 9.26
N ASN A 467 -0.46 -4.29 10.08
CA ASN A 467 -1.62 -4.53 10.93
C ASN A 467 -2.91 -4.29 10.15
N VAL A 468 -3.80 -5.28 10.16
CA VAL A 468 -5.12 -5.25 9.50
C VAL A 468 -6.30 -5.14 10.49
N ASP A 469 -6.04 -4.80 11.75
CA ASP A 469 -7.04 -4.66 12.82
C ASP A 469 -8.19 -3.72 12.45
N ILE A 470 -7.88 -2.66 11.70
CA ILE A 470 -8.88 -1.66 11.31
C ILE A 470 -9.98 -2.24 10.41
N TYR A 471 -9.72 -3.37 9.76
CA TYR A 471 -10.67 -4.08 8.89
C TYR A 471 -11.28 -5.29 9.58
N TYR A 472 -10.41 -6.12 10.17
CA TYR A 472 -10.81 -7.41 10.71
C TYR A 472 -10.97 -7.44 12.23
N GLY A 473 -10.82 -6.28 12.92
CA GLY A 473 -11.03 -6.10 14.36
C GLY A 473 -9.78 -6.28 15.21
N GLN A 474 -9.83 -5.73 16.40
CA GLN A 474 -8.71 -5.72 17.36
C GLN A 474 -8.37 -7.14 17.80
N SER A 475 -7.36 -7.71 17.25
CA SER A 475 -6.72 -9.01 17.52
C SER A 475 -6.40 -9.76 16.22
N SER A 476 -6.30 -9.05 15.10
CA SER A 476 -5.79 -9.64 13.86
C SER A 476 -4.29 -9.87 14.01
N PRO A 477 -3.80 -11.11 13.90
CA PRO A 477 -2.38 -11.40 13.98
C PRO A 477 -1.63 -10.76 12.81
N THR A 478 -0.38 -10.37 13.06
CA THR A 478 0.51 -9.84 12.02
C THR A 478 1.74 -10.74 11.94
N LEU A 479 2.03 -11.24 10.74
CA LEU A 479 3.23 -12.02 10.45
C LEU A 479 4.37 -11.07 10.08
N ASP A 480 5.58 -11.40 10.55
CA ASP A 480 6.79 -10.72 10.10
C ASP A 480 7.08 -11.15 8.65
N ASP A 481 7.28 -10.18 7.75
CA ASP A 481 7.54 -10.44 6.32
C ASP A 481 8.88 -11.17 6.07
N GLU A 482 9.79 -11.21 7.04
CA GLU A 482 10.99 -12.04 7.01
C GLU A 482 10.77 -13.48 7.49
N GLN A 483 9.72 -13.74 8.29
CA GLN A 483 9.43 -15.03 8.92
C GLN A 483 7.99 -15.54 8.68
N ILE A 484 7.39 -15.17 7.56
CA ILE A 484 5.99 -15.52 7.22
C ILE A 484 5.69 -17.01 7.50
N GLY A 485 6.63 -17.86 7.21
CA GLY A 485 6.42 -19.29 7.12
C GLY A 485 6.09 -20.04 8.38
N PRO A 486 7.01 -20.19 9.33
CA PRO A 486 6.72 -20.93 10.56
C PRO A 486 5.62 -20.25 11.37
N ASP A 487 5.52 -18.92 11.28
CA ASP A 487 4.52 -18.14 11.99
C ASP A 487 3.12 -18.40 11.41
N LEU A 488 2.97 -18.51 10.08
CA LEU A 488 1.70 -18.84 9.44
C LEU A 488 1.21 -20.25 9.86
N LEU A 489 2.09 -21.23 9.84
CA LEU A 489 1.72 -22.61 10.22
C LEU A 489 1.32 -22.70 11.69
N ASN A 490 2.08 -22.07 12.59
CA ASN A 490 1.74 -21.98 14.00
C ASN A 490 0.38 -21.29 14.22
N LEU A 491 0.17 -20.15 13.56
CA LEU A 491 -1.08 -19.40 13.63
C LEU A 491 -2.27 -20.24 13.15
N LEU A 492 -2.14 -20.92 12.01
CA LEU A 492 -3.20 -21.81 11.50
C LEU A 492 -3.52 -22.92 12.51
N SER A 493 -2.51 -23.52 13.15
CA SER A 493 -2.74 -24.54 14.19
C SER A 493 -3.50 -23.99 15.40
N LEU A 494 -3.21 -22.75 15.83
CA LEU A 494 -3.91 -22.07 16.93
C LEU A 494 -5.37 -21.75 16.55
N ILE A 495 -5.60 -21.29 15.32
CA ILE A 495 -6.94 -21.00 14.79
C ILE A 495 -7.77 -22.30 14.74
N LEU A 496 -7.20 -23.36 14.20
CA LEU A 496 -7.88 -24.65 14.12
C LEU A 496 -8.26 -25.18 15.52
N ARG A 497 -7.39 -25.02 16.52
CA ARG A 497 -7.66 -25.42 17.93
C ARG A 497 -8.58 -24.48 18.70
N ARG A 498 -9.05 -23.37 18.09
CA ARG A 498 -9.80 -22.31 18.78
C ARG A 498 -9.07 -21.67 19.97
N ASP A 499 -7.75 -21.67 19.96
CA ASP A 499 -6.98 -21.03 21.02
C ASP A 499 -6.98 -19.49 20.85
N THR A 500 -8.17 -18.92 21.04
CA THR A 500 -8.37 -17.46 20.89
C THR A 500 -7.44 -16.63 21.75
N PRO A 501 -7.12 -16.99 23.02
CA PRO A 501 -6.11 -16.29 23.80
C PRO A 501 -4.73 -16.30 23.16
N ALA A 502 -4.28 -17.45 22.63
CA ALA A 502 -2.99 -17.58 21.98
C ALA A 502 -2.94 -16.86 20.63
N VAL A 503 -4.02 -16.88 19.83
CA VAL A 503 -4.15 -16.10 18.60
C VAL A 503 -4.03 -14.60 18.90
N ARG A 504 -4.68 -14.11 19.95
CA ARG A 504 -4.57 -12.71 20.40
C ARG A 504 -3.19 -12.37 20.97
N ALA A 505 -2.55 -13.30 21.63
CA ALA A 505 -1.20 -13.11 22.18
C ALA A 505 -0.13 -13.12 21.07
N PHE A 506 -0.38 -13.81 19.97
CA PHE A 506 0.51 -13.90 18.81
C PHE A 506 0.88 -12.50 18.28
N GLN A 507 -0.08 -11.59 18.23
CA GLN A 507 0.12 -10.20 17.82
C GLN A 507 1.15 -9.45 18.70
N ARG A 508 1.21 -9.76 20.01
CA ARG A 508 2.11 -9.09 20.96
C ARG A 508 3.56 -9.56 20.86
N SER A 509 3.80 -10.75 20.37
CA SER A 509 5.14 -11.34 20.27
C SER A 509 5.90 -10.90 19.01
N VAL A 510 5.20 -10.56 17.95
CA VAL A 510 5.77 -10.13 16.65
C VAL A 510 6.09 -8.63 16.65
N VAL A 511 5.30 -7.82 17.35
CA VAL A 511 5.61 -6.40 17.56
C VAL A 511 6.73 -6.28 18.61
N ARG A 512 7.98 -6.38 18.20
CA ARG A 512 9.11 -6.05 19.08
C ARG A 512 8.97 -4.59 19.52
N PRO A 513 8.94 -4.30 20.85
CA PRO A 513 9.00 -2.92 21.29
C PRO A 513 10.32 -2.35 20.78
N ILE A 514 10.25 -1.23 20.06
CA ILE A 514 11.43 -0.47 19.65
C ILE A 514 12.18 -0.16 20.94
N LYS A 515 13.32 -0.82 21.16
CA LYS A 515 14.22 -0.48 22.26
C LYS A 515 14.57 0.99 22.07
N PRO A 516 14.29 1.86 23.05
CA PRO A 516 14.75 3.23 22.95
C PRO A 516 16.28 3.20 22.76
N PRO A 517 16.86 4.07 21.94
CA PRO A 517 18.29 4.10 21.74
C PRO A 517 18.94 4.20 23.11
N ALA A 518 19.92 3.32 23.37
CA ALA A 518 20.66 3.29 24.63
C ALA A 518 21.18 4.70 24.87
N SER A 519 20.72 5.32 25.96
CA SER A 519 21.25 6.60 26.42
C SER A 519 22.76 6.45 26.54
N HIS A 520 23.52 7.17 25.73
CA HIS A 520 24.96 7.23 25.87
C HIS A 520 25.29 7.62 27.32
N PRO A 521 26.17 6.86 28.03
CA PRO A 521 26.57 7.25 29.36
C PRO A 521 27.19 8.64 29.27
N SER A 522 26.59 9.59 29.98
CA SER A 522 27.12 10.93 30.12
C SER A 522 28.56 10.85 30.58
N ARG A 523 29.49 11.36 29.77
CA ARG A 523 30.91 11.50 30.16
C ARG A 523 30.97 12.23 31.49
N PRO A 524 31.69 11.68 32.49
CA PRO A 524 31.86 12.36 33.79
C PRO A 524 32.58 13.70 33.56
N ALA A 525 31.99 14.76 34.08
CA ALA A 525 32.56 16.10 34.05
C ALA A 525 33.96 16.09 34.63
N LYS A 526 34.96 16.48 33.85
CA LYS A 526 36.33 16.68 34.33
C LYS A 526 36.32 17.71 35.46
N ARG A 527 36.53 17.26 36.70
CA ARG A 527 36.81 18.10 37.86
C ARG A 527 37.98 19.02 37.53
N ARG A 528 37.74 20.32 37.44
CA ARG A 528 38.78 21.34 37.41
C ARG A 528 39.60 21.23 38.73
N ARG A 529 40.85 20.79 38.65
CA ARG A 529 41.84 20.91 39.74
C ARG A 529 42.10 22.40 39.93
N ARG A 530 41.74 22.91 41.10
CA ARG A 530 42.23 24.18 41.64
C ARG A 530 43.73 24.01 41.90
N THR A 531 44.60 24.67 41.17
CA THR A 531 45.99 24.85 41.50
C THR A 531 46.07 25.93 42.58
N LYS A 532 46.59 25.54 43.74
CA LYS A 532 47.04 26.45 44.80
C LYS A 532 48.27 27.18 44.28
N ALA A 533 48.24 28.51 44.41
CA ALA A 533 49.41 29.37 44.30
C ALA A 533 50.33 29.14 45.49
N SER A 534 51.62 29.04 45.26
CA SER A 534 52.66 29.24 46.25
C SER A 534 53.73 30.12 45.62
N PRO A 535 54.30 31.06 46.39
CA PRO A 535 55.11 32.13 45.85
C PRO A 535 56.62 31.83 46.00
N ASN A 536 57.45 32.68 45.35
CA ASN A 536 58.92 32.80 45.38
C ASN A 536 59.63 31.78 44.46
N ASP A 537 60.58 32.18 43.60
CA ASP A 537 61.74 33.03 43.77
C ASP A 537 62.39 33.35 42.39
N THR A 538 62.90 34.57 42.35
CA THR A 538 64.16 35.10 41.79
C THR A 538 64.59 34.71 40.36
N ILE A 539 64.76 35.76 39.57
CA ILE A 539 65.65 35.99 38.41
C ILE A 539 67.14 35.92 38.95
N PRO A 540 68.20 35.45 38.22
CA PRO A 540 68.84 36.25 37.15
C PRO A 540 69.43 35.39 36.00
N GLU A 541 69.61 35.89 34.94
CA GLU A 541 70.41 36.51 33.87
C GLU A 541 69.93 36.22 32.49
#